data_64449bbd7caa83a55dc22dc995b3c0b0
#
_entry.id   64449bbd7caa83a55dc22dc995b3c0b0
#
_cell.length_a   1.000
_cell.length_b   1.000
_cell.length_c   1.000
_cell.angle_alpha   90.00
_cell.angle_beta   90.00
_cell.angle_gamma   90.00
#
_symmetry.space_group_name_H-M   'P 1'
#
loop_
_entity.id
_entity.type
_entity.pdbx_description
1 polymer ?
#
loop_
_entity_poly.entity_id
_entity_poly.type
_entity_poly.pdbx_seq_one_letter_code
_entity_poly.pdbx_strand_id
1 'polypeptide(L)'
;MVWGSLLGDAICLGPHWVYDPGEIAEKIGRPERFHDPITSYHPGKKAGDLTHYGDQVVALLAYLAENKSFDLNSHAAAWKAFWGNPGTISYRDGATRTTLANLESGLPPEKAGA
;
A
#
# COMPACT_ATOMS: atom_id res chain seq x y z
N MET A 1 14.35 5.23 -10.63
CA MET A 1 13.12 4.42 -10.81
C MET A 1 12.27 4.38 -9.55
N VAL A 2 12.78 4.03 -8.37
CA VAL A 2 11.98 3.91 -7.12
C VAL A 2 11.22 5.21 -6.76
N TRP A 3 11.87 6.36 -6.80
CA TRP A 3 11.21 7.65 -6.53
C TRP A 3 10.07 7.95 -7.51
N GLY A 4 10.27 7.61 -8.80
CA GLY A 4 9.23 7.81 -9.81
C GLY A 4 7.99 6.95 -9.56
N SER A 5 8.15 5.71 -9.08
CA SER A 5 7.03 4.84 -8.73
C SER A 5 6.25 5.35 -7.50
N LEU A 6 6.97 5.83 -6.49
CA LEU A 6 6.33 6.41 -5.29
C LEU A 6 5.60 7.72 -5.60
N LEU A 7 6.20 8.59 -6.45
CA LEU A 7 5.53 9.81 -6.91
C LEU A 7 4.28 9.49 -7.73
N GLY A 8 4.36 8.50 -8.63
CA GLY A 8 3.23 8.04 -9.41
C GLY A 8 2.11 7.48 -8.54
N ASP A 9 2.45 6.67 -7.55
CA ASP A 9 1.49 6.13 -6.58
C ASP A 9 0.81 7.25 -5.78
N ALA A 10 1.57 8.21 -5.26
CA ALA A 10 1.03 9.34 -4.50
C ALA A 10 0.11 10.24 -5.33
N ILE A 11 0.42 10.47 -6.62
CA ILE A 11 -0.47 11.20 -7.55
C ILE A 11 -1.76 10.43 -7.79
N CYS A 12 -1.68 9.10 -7.86
CA CYS A 12 -2.83 8.24 -8.08
C CYS A 12 -3.74 8.09 -6.85
N LEU A 13 -3.30 8.47 -5.65
CA LEU A 13 -4.11 8.34 -4.43
C LEU A 13 -5.47 9.05 -4.54
N GLY A 14 -5.50 10.27 -5.09
CA GLY A 14 -6.73 11.05 -5.25
C GLY A 14 -7.82 10.27 -6.00
N PRO A 15 -7.58 9.84 -7.26
CA PRO A 15 -8.54 9.09 -8.06
C PRO A 15 -8.57 7.58 -7.76
N HIS A 16 -7.82 7.09 -6.79
CA HIS A 16 -7.69 5.66 -6.55
C HIS A 16 -9.05 5.01 -6.28
N TRP A 17 -9.37 3.98 -7.09
CA TRP A 17 -10.66 3.27 -7.11
C TRP A 17 -11.88 4.12 -7.50
N VAL A 18 -11.68 5.23 -8.18
CA VAL A 18 -12.74 5.89 -8.92
C VAL A 18 -12.80 5.26 -10.33
N TYR A 19 -13.89 4.63 -10.64
CA TYR A 19 -14.06 3.90 -11.91
C TYR A 19 -14.81 4.71 -12.98
N ASP A 20 -15.40 5.84 -12.61
CA ASP A 20 -16.04 6.76 -13.53
C ASP A 20 -15.06 7.83 -14.03
N PRO A 21 -14.67 7.79 -15.32
CA PRO A 21 -13.80 8.82 -15.89
C PRO A 21 -14.38 10.23 -15.81
N GLY A 22 -15.72 10.36 -15.85
CA GLY A 22 -16.41 11.64 -15.73
C GLY A 22 -16.20 12.25 -14.34
N GLU A 23 -16.31 11.43 -13.31
CA GLU A 23 -16.04 11.86 -11.93
C GLU A 23 -14.58 12.28 -11.72
N ILE A 24 -13.63 11.55 -12.31
CA ILE A 24 -12.22 11.93 -12.28
C ILE A 24 -11.99 13.26 -13.00
N ALA A 25 -12.57 13.42 -14.18
CA ALA A 25 -12.44 14.65 -14.97
C ALA A 25 -13.01 15.87 -14.23
N GLU A 26 -14.16 15.71 -13.57
CA GLU A 26 -14.83 16.78 -12.83
C GLU A 26 -14.07 17.17 -11.54
N LYS A 27 -13.65 16.18 -10.73
CA LYS A 27 -13.09 16.42 -9.40
C LYS A 27 -11.59 16.65 -9.38
N ILE A 28 -10.85 16.07 -10.30
CA ILE A 28 -9.39 16.12 -10.38
C ILE A 28 -8.90 16.70 -11.69
N GLY A 29 -9.53 16.32 -12.81
CA GLY A 29 -9.03 16.64 -14.13
C GLY A 29 -7.71 15.91 -14.43
N ARG A 30 -6.77 16.61 -15.08
CA ARG A 30 -5.41 16.09 -15.26
C ARG A 30 -4.65 16.18 -13.95
N PRO A 31 -4.08 15.08 -13.41
CA PRO A 31 -3.40 15.07 -12.12
C PRO A 31 -2.03 15.75 -12.24
N GLU A 32 -1.98 17.06 -12.03
CA GLU A 32 -0.75 17.87 -12.02
C GLU A 32 -0.25 18.15 -10.60
N ARG A 33 -0.99 17.68 -9.59
CA ARG A 33 -0.66 17.84 -8.17
C ARG A 33 -1.23 16.65 -7.38
N PHE A 34 -0.82 16.53 -6.12
CA PHE A 34 -1.42 15.57 -5.20
C PHE A 34 -2.83 16.01 -4.80
N HIS A 35 -3.72 15.05 -4.62
CA HIS A 35 -5.10 15.25 -4.20
C HIS A 35 -5.44 14.35 -3.01
N ASP A 36 -6.31 14.84 -2.15
CA ASP A 36 -6.93 13.99 -1.13
C ASP A 36 -7.73 12.87 -1.81
N PRO A 37 -7.84 11.68 -1.18
CA PRO A 37 -8.66 10.59 -1.73
C PRO A 37 -10.11 11.02 -1.91
N ILE A 38 -10.69 10.78 -3.09
CA ILE A 38 -12.10 11.03 -3.36
C ILE A 38 -12.98 9.93 -2.75
N THR A 39 -12.46 8.69 -2.74
CA THR A 39 -13.18 7.53 -2.23
C THR A 39 -12.99 7.36 -0.72
N SER A 40 -13.90 6.62 -0.08
CA SER A 40 -13.83 6.30 1.35
C SER A 40 -12.85 5.16 1.70
N TYR A 41 -12.13 4.59 0.72
CA TYR A 41 -11.24 3.44 0.93
C TYR A 41 -9.91 3.81 1.62
N HIS A 42 -9.57 5.09 1.70
CA HIS A 42 -8.31 5.55 2.26
C HIS A 42 -8.52 6.49 3.47
N PRO A 43 -9.20 6.02 4.55
CA PRO A 43 -9.44 6.87 5.71
C PRO A 43 -8.12 7.26 6.38
N GLY A 44 -7.95 8.55 6.67
CA GLY A 44 -6.74 9.09 7.29
C GLY A 44 -5.62 9.45 6.32
N LYS A 45 -5.73 9.11 5.04
CA LYS A 45 -4.77 9.53 4.00
C LYS A 45 -5.10 10.91 3.47
N LYS A 46 -4.07 11.64 3.04
CA LYS A 46 -4.15 13.00 2.49
C LYS A 46 -3.32 13.13 1.23
N ALA A 47 -3.48 14.25 0.55
CA ALA A 47 -2.68 14.62 -0.62
C ALA A 47 -1.18 14.47 -0.34
N GLY A 48 -0.48 13.69 -1.17
CA GLY A 48 0.93 13.37 -1.01
C GLY A 48 1.22 12.08 -0.27
N ASP A 49 0.23 11.48 0.41
CA ASP A 49 0.36 10.12 0.96
C ASP A 49 0.34 9.07 -0.16
N LEU A 50 0.77 7.86 0.18
CA LEU A 50 0.78 6.72 -0.72
C LEU A 50 -0.52 5.92 -0.63
N THR A 51 -0.88 5.22 -1.71
CA THR A 51 -1.86 4.15 -1.64
C THR A 51 -1.30 2.96 -0.86
N HIS A 52 -2.12 1.95 -0.60
CA HIS A 52 -1.63 0.71 0.04
C HIS A 52 -0.57 -0.03 -0.79
N TYR A 53 -0.53 0.17 -2.11
CA TYR A 53 0.55 -0.37 -2.96
C TYR A 53 1.88 0.34 -2.69
N GLY A 54 1.88 1.66 -2.62
CA GLY A 54 3.07 2.43 -2.26
C GLY A 54 3.53 2.15 -0.83
N ASP A 55 2.61 1.98 0.11
CA ASP A 55 2.93 1.58 1.49
C ASP A 55 3.65 0.22 1.53
N GLN A 56 3.25 -0.75 0.70
CA GLN A 56 3.94 -2.04 0.57
C GLN A 56 5.37 -1.87 0.05
N VAL A 57 5.56 -1.01 -0.95
CA VAL A 57 6.89 -0.72 -1.48
C VAL A 57 7.78 -0.08 -0.42
N VAL A 58 7.27 0.89 0.32
CA VAL A 58 8.03 1.56 1.39
C VAL A 58 8.37 0.58 2.52
N ALA A 59 7.44 -0.28 2.92
CA ALA A 59 7.69 -1.31 3.93
C ALA A 59 8.81 -2.27 3.50
N LEU A 60 8.82 -2.71 2.23
CA LEU A 60 9.90 -3.52 1.68
C LEU A 60 11.23 -2.77 1.64
N LEU A 61 11.23 -1.51 1.21
CA LEU A 61 12.44 -0.69 1.17
C LEU A 61 13.04 -0.47 2.56
N ALA A 62 12.20 -0.21 3.55
CA ALA A 62 12.63 -0.06 4.94
C ALA A 62 13.28 -1.36 5.45
N TYR A 63 12.63 -2.51 5.21
CA TYR A 63 13.19 -3.81 5.54
C TYR A 63 14.56 -4.05 4.90
N LEU A 64 14.71 -3.78 3.59
CA LEU A 64 15.97 -3.95 2.87
C LEU A 64 17.06 -2.98 3.36
N ALA A 65 16.68 -1.75 3.69
CA ALA A 65 17.60 -0.75 4.22
C ALA A 65 18.17 -1.14 5.59
N GLU A 66 17.34 -1.75 6.44
CA GLU A 66 17.73 -2.21 7.76
C GLU A 66 18.58 -3.49 7.69
N ASN A 67 18.14 -4.49 6.94
CA ASN A 67 18.75 -5.83 6.92
C ASN A 67 19.87 -5.98 5.90
N LYS A 68 20.01 -5.07 4.93
CA LYS A 68 21.02 -5.11 3.84
C LYS A 68 20.95 -6.35 2.93
N SER A 69 19.97 -7.21 3.14
CA SER A 69 19.75 -8.45 2.40
C SER A 69 18.27 -8.82 2.46
N PHE A 70 17.83 -9.72 1.59
CA PHE A 70 16.47 -10.24 1.61
C PHE A 70 16.49 -11.68 2.13
N ASP A 71 15.71 -11.93 3.18
CA ASP A 71 15.33 -13.25 3.66
C ASP A 71 13.81 -13.33 3.75
N LEU A 72 13.21 -14.37 3.15
CA LEU A 72 11.76 -14.47 3.03
C LEU A 72 11.07 -14.58 4.39
N ASN A 73 11.64 -15.33 5.33
CA ASN A 73 11.01 -15.55 6.64
C ASN A 73 11.04 -14.27 7.49
N SER A 74 12.19 -13.60 7.55
CA SER A 74 12.30 -12.35 8.30
C SER A 74 11.51 -11.21 7.64
N HIS A 75 11.46 -11.15 6.30
CA HIS A 75 10.60 -10.21 5.59
C HIS A 75 9.11 -10.46 5.88
N ALA A 76 8.67 -11.73 5.84
CA ALA A 76 7.28 -12.07 6.17
C ALA A 76 6.90 -11.70 7.61
N ALA A 77 7.84 -11.86 8.56
CA ALA A 77 7.64 -11.43 9.94
C ALA A 77 7.50 -9.90 10.04
N ALA A 78 8.36 -9.14 9.37
CA ALA A 78 8.28 -7.67 9.30
C ALA A 78 6.99 -7.21 8.61
N TRP A 79 6.61 -7.83 7.49
CA TRP A 79 5.38 -7.57 6.76
C TRP A 79 4.13 -7.83 7.62
N LYS A 80 4.10 -8.97 8.31
CA LYS A 80 3.04 -9.33 9.26
C LYS A 80 2.93 -8.30 10.40
N ALA A 81 4.06 -7.86 10.95
CA ALA A 81 4.09 -6.85 12.00
C ALA A 81 3.53 -5.50 11.52
N PHE A 82 3.88 -5.07 10.31
CA PHE A 82 3.39 -3.84 9.69
C PHE A 82 1.88 -3.90 9.45
N TRP A 83 1.41 -4.93 8.73
CA TRP A 83 0.00 -5.04 8.34
C TRP A 83 -0.92 -5.50 9.48
N GLY A 84 -0.40 -6.23 10.45
CA GLY A 84 -1.13 -6.63 11.66
C GLY A 84 -1.27 -5.51 12.70
N ASN A 85 -0.48 -4.44 12.58
CA ASN A 85 -0.55 -3.31 13.51
C ASN A 85 -1.83 -2.48 13.25
N PRO A 86 -2.74 -2.34 14.24
CA PRO A 86 -3.94 -1.52 14.10
C PRO A 86 -3.65 -0.03 13.90
N GLY A 87 -2.45 0.45 14.27
CA GLY A 87 -2.00 1.82 14.05
C GLY A 87 -1.53 2.11 12.63
N THR A 88 -1.38 1.10 11.78
CA THR A 88 -0.99 1.29 10.38
C THR A 88 -2.15 1.89 9.59
N ILE A 89 -1.98 3.15 9.16
CA ILE A 89 -2.93 3.87 8.31
C ILE A 89 -2.71 3.44 6.86
N SER A 90 -3.28 2.32 6.48
CA SER A 90 -3.26 1.83 5.11
C SER A 90 -4.43 0.89 4.87
N TYR A 91 -4.96 0.89 3.65
CA TYR A 91 -6.06 -0.03 3.30
C TYR A 91 -5.53 -1.45 3.17
N ARG A 92 -6.24 -2.37 3.77
CA ARG A 92 -5.97 -3.81 3.63
C ARG A 92 -6.95 -4.39 2.63
N ASP A 93 -6.49 -4.58 1.40
CA ASP A 93 -7.28 -5.23 0.35
C ASP A 93 -7.50 -6.73 0.62
N GLY A 94 -8.21 -7.40 -0.27
CA GLY A 94 -8.49 -8.83 -0.14
C GLY A 94 -7.23 -9.67 -0.03
N ALA A 95 -6.25 -9.40 -0.89
CA ALA A 95 -4.99 -10.13 -0.91
C ALA A 95 -4.19 -9.92 0.38
N THR A 96 -4.09 -8.67 0.84
CA THR A 96 -3.41 -8.34 2.12
C THR A 96 -4.06 -9.04 3.30
N ARG A 97 -5.40 -9.02 3.39
CA ARG A 97 -6.12 -9.70 4.49
C ARG A 97 -5.92 -11.21 4.46
N THR A 98 -6.01 -11.83 3.28
CA THR A 98 -5.83 -13.27 3.14
C THR A 98 -4.40 -13.69 3.49
N THR A 99 -3.40 -12.99 2.96
CA THR A 99 -1.98 -13.26 3.27
C THR A 99 -1.69 -13.09 4.77
N LEU A 100 -2.23 -12.04 5.39
CA LEU A 100 -2.07 -11.82 6.84
C LEU A 100 -2.67 -12.97 7.65
N ALA A 101 -3.90 -13.38 7.36
CA ALA A 101 -4.57 -14.49 8.02
C ALA A 101 -3.80 -15.82 7.84
N ASN A 102 -3.28 -16.06 6.64
CA ASN A 102 -2.47 -17.25 6.35
C ASN A 102 -1.19 -17.28 7.19
N LEU A 103 -0.46 -16.16 7.28
CA LEU A 103 0.73 -16.04 8.13
C LEU A 103 0.40 -16.17 9.61
N GLU A 104 -0.75 -15.65 10.04
CA GLU A 104 -1.22 -15.76 11.43
C GLU A 104 -1.62 -17.19 11.80
N SER A 105 -2.14 -17.95 10.85
CA SER A 105 -2.45 -19.38 11.04
C SER A 105 -1.22 -20.30 11.02
N GLY A 106 -0.02 -19.75 10.76
CA GLY A 106 1.23 -20.49 10.74
C GLY A 106 1.58 -21.11 9.38
N LEU A 107 0.89 -20.71 8.30
CA LEU A 107 1.33 -21.10 6.96
C LEU A 107 2.74 -20.54 6.67
N PRO A 108 3.62 -21.32 6.04
CA PRO A 108 4.94 -20.86 5.69
C PRO A 108 4.85 -19.73 4.63
N PRO A 109 5.76 -18.75 4.66
CA PRO A 109 5.68 -17.55 3.81
C PRO A 109 5.53 -17.84 2.31
N GLU A 110 6.19 -18.87 1.80
CA GLU A 110 6.11 -19.28 0.38
C GLU A 110 4.72 -19.80 -0.03
N LYS A 111 3.84 -20.07 0.93
CA LYS A 111 2.46 -20.54 0.70
C LYS A 111 1.41 -19.58 1.22
N ALA A 112 1.82 -18.49 1.86
CA ALA A 112 0.90 -17.57 2.53
C ALA A 112 0.24 -16.56 1.59
N GLY A 113 0.80 -16.34 0.40
CA GLY A 113 0.23 -15.44 -0.60
C GLY A 113 -1.21 -15.81 -0.98
N ALA A 114 -2.04 -14.79 -1.27
CA ALA A 114 -3.42 -14.94 -1.70
C ALA A 114 -3.51 -15.38 -3.16
#